data_0852eec8db2ae43cd3f6c9cb4e84ed72
#
_entry.id   0852eec8db2ae43cd3f6c9cb4e84ed72
#
_cell.length_a   1.000
_cell.length_b   1.000
_cell.length_c   1.000
_cell.angle_alpha   90.00
_cell.angle_beta   90.00
_cell.angle_gamma   90.00
#
_symmetry.space_group_name_H-M   'P 1'
#
loop_
_entity.id
_entity.type
_entity.pdbx_description
1 polymer ?
#
loop_
_entity_poly.entity_id
_entity_poly.type
_entity_poly.pdbx_seq_one_letter_code
_entity_poly.pdbx_strand_id
1 'polypeptide(L)'
;MAKPPPAKKTRAKKARVDVLLVERDLVESRARAQAIILAGKVFSGEQRVEKAGQRLPVDAPLEIRGRDHPYVSRGGVKMEGALDALGFDPAGLVAADFGASTGGFTDCLLQRGAAKVYAIDVGYGQLAHRLRTDDRVVVMERVNARHLQASDLPEPVALVVIDASFISIAKLLPAAHALLQPGGHVLGMVKPQFEVGRAKLEKGVVRDADARAAAIDAVAREAESIGFTLRGRCDSQLPGPDGNLEAFLLLERS
;
A
#
# COMPACT_ATOMS: atom_id res chain seq x y z
N MET A 1 5.43 65.03 8.17
CA MET A 1 5.08 63.63 8.44
C MET A 1 5.49 62.83 7.23
N ALA A 2 6.54 61.98 7.35
CA ALA A 2 7.06 61.16 6.27
C ALA A 2 6.20 59.91 6.12
N LYS A 3 5.85 59.55 4.87
CA LYS A 3 5.05 58.38 4.50
C LYS A 3 5.88 57.09 4.77
N PRO A 4 5.32 56.06 5.42
CA PRO A 4 6.07 54.82 5.68
C PRO A 4 6.45 54.13 4.37
N PRO A 5 7.62 53.47 4.31
CA PRO A 5 8.06 52.76 3.10
C PRO A 5 7.16 51.57 2.79
N PRO A 6 6.96 51.21 1.49
CA PRO A 6 6.12 50.12 1.10
C PRO A 6 6.72 48.81 1.57
N ALA A 7 5.89 47.93 2.19
CA ALA A 7 6.28 46.61 2.62
C ALA A 7 6.82 45.78 1.45
N LYS A 8 8.03 45.24 1.58
CA LYS A 8 8.63 44.28 0.62
C LYS A 8 7.75 43.07 0.54
N LYS A 9 7.06 42.87 -0.59
CA LYS A 9 6.38 41.61 -0.91
C LYS A 9 7.43 40.48 -0.97
N THR A 10 7.49 39.63 0.04
CA THR A 10 8.28 38.38 0.02
C THR A 10 7.78 37.53 -1.13
N ARG A 11 8.62 37.32 -2.12
CA ARG A 11 8.31 36.46 -3.28
C ARG A 11 8.11 35.03 -2.77
N ALA A 12 6.88 34.54 -2.80
CA ALA A 12 6.59 33.15 -2.39
C ALA A 12 7.51 32.17 -3.12
N LYS A 13 8.14 31.27 -2.38
CA LYS A 13 9.01 30.22 -2.93
C LYS A 13 8.17 29.36 -3.89
N LYS A 14 8.66 29.16 -5.12
CA LYS A 14 7.97 28.37 -6.15
C LYS A 14 8.72 27.07 -6.41
N ALA A 15 8.00 25.96 -6.55
CA ALA A 15 8.54 24.67 -6.93
C ALA A 15 7.79 24.08 -8.14
N ARG A 16 8.37 23.08 -8.77
CA ARG A 16 7.76 22.37 -9.91
C ARG A 16 6.58 21.56 -9.40
N VAL A 17 5.49 21.50 -10.20
CA VAL A 17 4.28 20.77 -9.79
C VAL A 17 4.54 19.26 -9.67
N ASP A 18 5.34 18.65 -10.56
CA ASP A 18 5.70 17.24 -10.46
C ASP A 18 6.46 16.90 -9.17
N VAL A 19 7.22 17.85 -8.64
CA VAL A 19 7.92 17.71 -7.35
C VAL A 19 6.94 17.92 -6.19
N LEU A 20 6.12 18.97 -6.24
CA LEU A 20 5.14 19.28 -5.18
C LEU A 20 4.13 18.15 -4.97
N LEU A 21 3.72 17.46 -6.05
CA LEU A 21 2.81 16.31 -5.95
C LEU A 21 3.43 15.15 -5.18
N VAL A 22 4.73 14.91 -5.36
CA VAL A 22 5.44 13.86 -4.60
C VAL A 22 5.72 14.31 -3.17
N GLU A 23 6.22 15.54 -2.97
CA GLU A 23 6.53 16.09 -1.63
C GLU A 23 5.30 16.19 -0.72
N ARG A 24 4.09 16.21 -1.29
CA ARG A 24 2.82 16.23 -0.56
C ARG A 24 2.10 14.90 -0.54
N ASP A 25 2.80 13.81 -0.89
CA ASP A 25 2.26 12.44 -0.94
C ASP A 25 0.95 12.30 -1.74
N LEU A 26 0.75 13.17 -2.74
CA LEU A 26 -0.37 13.08 -3.65
C LEU A 26 -0.17 12.00 -4.71
N VAL A 27 1.08 11.62 -4.97
CA VAL A 27 1.50 10.52 -5.86
C VAL A 27 2.80 9.90 -5.38
N GLU A 28 3.01 8.63 -5.71
CA GLU A 28 4.15 7.83 -5.27
C GLU A 28 5.49 8.15 -5.97
N SER A 29 5.44 8.80 -7.14
CA SER A 29 6.65 9.10 -7.91
C SER A 29 6.49 10.27 -8.86
N ARG A 30 7.62 10.88 -9.28
CA ARG A 30 7.62 11.94 -10.29
C ARG A 30 7.14 11.45 -11.66
N ALA A 31 7.40 10.19 -12.02
CA ALA A 31 6.89 9.59 -13.26
C ALA A 31 5.35 9.53 -13.23
N ARG A 32 4.77 9.12 -12.09
CA ARG A 32 3.32 9.13 -11.88
C ARG A 32 2.76 10.55 -11.91
N ALA A 33 3.42 11.52 -11.24
CA ALA A 33 3.03 12.93 -11.29
C ALA A 33 2.94 13.44 -12.73
N GLN A 34 3.95 13.16 -13.56
CA GLN A 34 3.98 13.56 -14.96
C GLN A 34 2.83 12.93 -15.77
N ALA A 35 2.57 11.64 -15.55
CA ALA A 35 1.49 10.93 -16.23
C ALA A 35 0.11 11.52 -15.91
N ILE A 36 -0.21 11.79 -14.64
CA ILE A 36 -1.50 12.36 -14.26
C ILE A 36 -1.66 13.84 -14.69
N ILE A 37 -0.56 14.60 -14.72
CA ILE A 37 -0.58 15.97 -15.27
C ILE A 37 -0.88 15.91 -16.77
N LEU A 38 -0.19 15.02 -17.51
CA LEU A 38 -0.44 14.82 -18.95
C LEU A 38 -1.89 14.36 -19.22
N ALA A 39 -2.44 13.50 -18.35
CA ALA A 39 -3.84 13.09 -18.41
C ALA A 39 -4.83 14.20 -18.03
N GLY A 40 -4.34 15.41 -17.67
CA GLY A 40 -5.17 16.56 -17.34
C GLY A 40 -5.93 16.44 -16.01
N LYS A 41 -5.49 15.56 -15.10
CA LYS A 41 -6.18 15.29 -13.83
C LYS A 41 -5.71 16.17 -12.66
N VAL A 42 -4.67 17.02 -12.85
CA VAL A 42 -4.12 17.87 -11.79
C VAL A 42 -4.64 19.31 -11.92
N PHE A 43 -5.10 19.84 -10.81
CA PHE A 43 -5.64 21.20 -10.71
C PHE A 43 -4.97 21.99 -9.57
N SER A 44 -4.85 23.30 -9.76
CA SER A 44 -4.50 24.26 -8.70
C SER A 44 -5.67 25.24 -8.55
N GLY A 45 -6.50 25.01 -7.55
CA GLY A 45 -7.83 25.64 -7.50
C GLY A 45 -8.64 25.23 -8.73
N GLU A 46 -9.22 26.19 -9.46
CA GLU A 46 -9.99 25.91 -10.68
C GLU A 46 -9.11 25.80 -11.95
N GLN A 47 -7.82 26.08 -11.86
CA GLN A 47 -6.93 26.03 -13.01
C GLN A 47 -6.30 24.66 -13.17
N ARG A 48 -6.47 24.05 -14.37
CA ARG A 48 -5.78 22.82 -14.72
C ARG A 48 -4.28 23.06 -14.89
N VAL A 49 -3.48 22.17 -14.32
CA VAL A 49 -2.02 22.13 -14.52
C VAL A 49 -1.73 21.42 -15.83
N GLU A 50 -1.10 22.12 -16.76
CA GLU A 50 -0.87 21.56 -18.12
C GLU A 50 0.52 20.96 -18.29
N LYS A 51 1.51 21.37 -17.51
CA LYS A 51 2.91 20.95 -17.68
C LYS A 51 3.51 20.53 -16.34
N ALA A 52 4.16 19.39 -16.29
CA ALA A 52 4.85 18.88 -15.12
C ALA A 52 5.92 19.85 -14.57
N GLY A 53 6.59 20.58 -15.46
CA GLY A 53 7.58 21.60 -15.12
C GLY A 53 6.99 22.96 -14.68
N GLN A 54 5.67 23.15 -14.71
CA GLN A 54 5.02 24.37 -14.26
C GLN A 54 5.42 24.65 -12.80
N ARG A 55 5.73 25.93 -12.49
CA ARG A 55 6.14 26.32 -11.15
C ARG A 55 5.01 27.06 -10.45
N LEU A 56 4.56 26.49 -9.34
CA LEU A 56 3.56 27.10 -8.46
C LEU A 56 4.18 27.47 -7.11
N PRO A 57 3.55 28.36 -6.35
CA PRO A 57 3.90 28.59 -4.94
C PRO A 57 3.90 27.26 -4.17
N VAL A 58 4.84 27.10 -3.22
CA VAL A 58 4.93 25.85 -2.45
C VAL A 58 3.72 25.56 -1.57
N ASP A 59 2.87 26.56 -1.35
CA ASP A 59 1.60 26.50 -0.62
C ASP A 59 0.37 26.52 -1.54
N ALA A 60 0.55 26.54 -2.87
CA ALA A 60 -0.58 26.52 -3.81
C ALA A 60 -1.46 25.29 -3.60
N PRO A 61 -2.79 25.41 -3.62
CA PRO A 61 -3.67 24.25 -3.54
C PRO A 61 -3.42 23.34 -4.75
N LEU A 62 -3.21 22.04 -4.51
CA LEU A 62 -3.10 21.04 -5.56
C LEU A 62 -4.11 19.94 -5.30
N GLU A 63 -4.86 19.61 -6.34
CA GLU A 63 -5.90 18.58 -6.31
C GLU A 63 -5.74 17.67 -7.53
N ILE A 64 -5.95 16.36 -7.33
CA ILE A 64 -6.06 15.38 -8.41
C ILE A 64 -7.55 15.08 -8.58
N ARG A 65 -8.14 15.57 -9.68
CA ARG A 65 -9.54 15.32 -10.00
C ARG A 65 -9.67 14.06 -10.86
N GLY A 66 -10.73 13.30 -10.61
CA GLY A 66 -10.97 12.05 -11.33
C GLY A 66 -9.93 10.98 -10.98
N ARG A 67 -9.64 10.76 -9.69
CA ARG A 67 -8.97 9.55 -9.24
C ARG A 67 -9.81 8.36 -9.69
N ASP A 68 -9.15 7.37 -10.26
CA ASP A 68 -9.83 6.17 -10.75
C ASP A 68 -10.30 5.27 -9.58
N HIS A 69 -9.93 5.62 -8.33
CA HIS A 69 -10.26 4.89 -7.10
C HIS A 69 -10.20 5.80 -5.85
N PRO A 70 -10.93 5.47 -4.76
CA PRO A 70 -11.00 6.28 -3.54
C PRO A 70 -9.77 6.19 -2.63
N TYR A 71 -8.85 5.25 -2.90
CA TYR A 71 -7.73 4.89 -2.04
C TYR A 71 -6.49 5.77 -2.25
N VAL A 72 -5.58 5.80 -1.25
CA VAL A 72 -4.31 6.53 -1.34
C VAL A 72 -3.38 5.97 -2.41
N SER A 73 -3.50 4.66 -2.74
CA SER A 73 -2.74 4.00 -3.79
C SER A 73 -3.53 2.88 -4.48
N ARG A 74 -3.01 2.37 -5.61
CA ARG A 74 -3.57 1.20 -6.33
C ARG A 74 -3.65 -0.06 -5.46
N GLY A 75 -2.84 -0.14 -4.39
CA GLY A 75 -2.92 -1.22 -3.41
C GLY A 75 -4.33 -1.36 -2.83
N GLY A 76 -5.02 -0.25 -2.54
CA GLY A 76 -6.39 -0.29 -2.03
C GLY A 76 -7.38 -0.95 -2.98
N VAL A 77 -7.24 -0.72 -4.30
CA VAL A 77 -8.08 -1.40 -5.32
C VAL A 77 -7.83 -2.92 -5.33
N LYS A 78 -6.55 -3.33 -5.21
CA LYS A 78 -6.21 -4.75 -5.14
C LYS A 78 -6.81 -5.42 -3.91
N MET A 79 -6.68 -4.75 -2.75
CA MET A 79 -7.24 -5.24 -1.48
C MET A 79 -8.76 -5.33 -1.54
N GLU A 80 -9.44 -4.29 -2.04
CA GLU A 80 -10.89 -4.28 -2.23
C GLU A 80 -11.35 -5.48 -3.07
N GLY A 81 -10.71 -5.68 -4.24
CA GLY A 81 -11.04 -6.80 -5.12
C GLY A 81 -10.81 -8.17 -4.46
N ALA A 82 -9.77 -8.31 -3.62
CA ALA A 82 -9.52 -9.55 -2.89
C ALA A 82 -10.56 -9.79 -1.80
N LEU A 83 -10.93 -8.76 -1.02
CA LEU A 83 -11.98 -8.85 0.00
C LEU A 83 -13.32 -9.29 -0.62
N ASP A 84 -13.70 -8.66 -1.74
CA ASP A 84 -14.95 -8.98 -2.45
C ASP A 84 -14.92 -10.40 -3.03
N ALA A 85 -13.84 -10.78 -3.72
CA ALA A 85 -13.72 -12.09 -4.35
C ALA A 85 -13.70 -13.27 -3.35
N LEU A 86 -13.14 -13.03 -2.16
CA LEU A 86 -13.03 -14.04 -1.10
C LEU A 86 -14.18 -13.95 -0.08
N GLY A 87 -15.07 -12.98 -0.21
CA GLY A 87 -16.20 -12.77 0.72
C GLY A 87 -15.75 -12.47 2.15
N PHE A 88 -14.61 -11.79 2.32
CA PHE A 88 -14.05 -11.48 3.64
C PHE A 88 -14.41 -10.05 4.07
N ASP A 89 -15.03 -9.91 5.23
CA ASP A 89 -15.41 -8.62 5.81
C ASP A 89 -14.47 -8.24 6.97
N PRO A 90 -13.66 -7.17 6.82
CA PRO A 90 -12.78 -6.68 7.86
C PRO A 90 -13.45 -5.78 8.90
N ALA A 91 -14.76 -5.54 8.81
CA ALA A 91 -15.46 -4.62 9.70
C ALA A 91 -15.32 -5.02 11.17
N GLY A 92 -14.97 -4.05 12.01
CA GLY A 92 -14.76 -4.23 13.45
C GLY A 92 -13.46 -4.95 13.84
N LEU A 93 -12.66 -5.42 12.88
CA LEU A 93 -11.44 -6.15 13.18
C LEU A 93 -10.26 -5.21 13.51
N VAL A 94 -9.39 -5.69 14.39
CA VAL A 94 -8.04 -5.15 14.57
C VAL A 94 -7.12 -5.87 13.58
N ALA A 95 -6.42 -5.11 12.75
CA ALA A 95 -5.58 -5.63 11.69
C ALA A 95 -4.11 -5.16 11.79
N ALA A 96 -3.20 -5.91 11.18
CA ALA A 96 -1.81 -5.49 10.92
C ALA A 96 -1.55 -5.52 9.40
N ASP A 97 -0.94 -4.45 8.88
CA ASP A 97 -0.58 -4.30 7.47
C ASP A 97 0.94 -4.40 7.32
N PHE A 98 1.43 -5.53 6.81
CA PHE A 98 2.86 -5.81 6.59
C PHE A 98 3.30 -5.30 5.22
N GLY A 99 4.12 -4.24 5.22
CA GLY A 99 4.52 -3.52 4.03
C GLY A 99 3.52 -2.42 3.66
N ALA A 100 3.08 -1.65 4.65
CA ALA A 100 2.05 -0.63 4.47
C ALA A 100 2.40 0.43 3.42
N SER A 101 3.69 0.79 3.24
CA SER A 101 4.15 1.77 2.26
C SER A 101 3.29 3.05 2.29
N THR A 102 2.66 3.43 1.17
CA THR A 102 1.73 4.59 1.10
C THR A 102 0.44 4.38 1.88
N GLY A 103 0.10 3.14 2.26
CA GLY A 103 -1.09 2.80 3.04
C GLY A 103 -2.30 2.35 2.22
N GLY A 104 -2.09 1.80 1.03
CA GLY A 104 -3.20 1.37 0.18
C GLY A 104 -4.09 0.31 0.83
N PHE A 105 -3.50 -0.73 1.42
CA PHE A 105 -4.24 -1.77 2.13
C PHE A 105 -4.86 -1.22 3.42
N THR A 106 -4.09 -0.51 4.23
CA THR A 106 -4.58 0.19 5.44
C THR A 106 -5.81 1.04 5.13
N ASP A 107 -5.76 1.88 4.09
CA ASP A 107 -6.85 2.76 3.68
C ASP A 107 -8.12 1.98 3.27
N CYS A 108 -7.95 0.89 2.51
CA CYS A 108 -9.06 0.02 2.15
C CYS A 108 -9.70 -0.63 3.38
N LEU A 109 -8.92 -1.18 4.29
CA LEU A 109 -9.41 -1.79 5.52
C LEU A 109 -10.22 -0.80 6.37
N LEU A 110 -9.71 0.43 6.54
CA LEU A 110 -10.41 1.48 7.30
C LEU A 110 -11.72 1.90 6.64
N GLN A 111 -11.75 2.02 5.29
CA GLN A 111 -12.97 2.34 4.55
C GLN A 111 -14.00 1.19 4.60
N ARG A 112 -13.53 -0.06 4.75
CA ARG A 112 -14.35 -1.25 4.98
C ARG A 112 -14.69 -1.49 6.47
N GLY A 113 -14.40 -0.52 7.34
CA GLY A 113 -14.85 -0.51 8.73
C GLY A 113 -13.94 -1.24 9.72
N ALA A 114 -12.68 -1.54 9.38
CA ALA A 114 -11.72 -2.06 10.35
C ALA A 114 -11.61 -1.11 11.55
N ALA A 115 -11.59 -1.67 12.77
CA ALA A 115 -11.56 -0.91 14.01
C ALA A 115 -10.20 -0.25 14.25
N LYS A 116 -9.11 -0.93 13.88
CA LYS A 116 -7.74 -0.46 14.05
C LYS A 116 -6.81 -1.15 13.06
N VAL A 117 -5.78 -0.43 12.59
CA VAL A 117 -4.73 -1.00 11.72
C VAL A 117 -3.35 -0.61 12.24
N TYR A 118 -2.51 -1.59 12.52
CA TYR A 118 -1.08 -1.42 12.74
C TYR A 118 -0.38 -1.38 11.38
N ALA A 119 0.00 -0.19 10.91
CA ALA A 119 0.66 0.02 9.62
C ALA A 119 2.18 -0.16 9.79
N ILE A 120 2.71 -1.29 9.36
CA ILE A 120 4.08 -1.74 9.62
C ILE A 120 4.89 -1.69 8.33
N ASP A 121 6.01 -0.96 8.33
CA ASP A 121 6.91 -0.86 7.19
C ASP A 121 8.37 -0.70 7.61
N VAL A 122 9.29 -1.21 6.81
CA VAL A 122 10.74 -0.99 6.98
C VAL A 122 11.17 0.42 6.58
N GLY A 123 10.38 1.08 5.74
CA GLY A 123 10.56 2.45 5.29
C GLY A 123 10.22 3.47 6.37
N TYR A 124 10.37 4.74 6.01
CA TYR A 124 10.05 5.87 6.87
C TYR A 124 9.42 7.01 6.07
N GLY A 125 8.36 7.63 6.61
CA GLY A 125 7.70 8.78 6.01
C GLY A 125 6.92 8.46 4.72
N GLN A 126 6.60 7.19 4.44
CA GLN A 126 5.89 6.78 3.23
C GLN A 126 4.38 6.79 3.38
N LEU A 127 3.88 6.52 4.59
CA LEU A 127 2.44 6.46 4.86
C LEU A 127 1.78 7.81 4.59
N ALA A 128 0.69 7.80 3.83
CA ALA A 128 -0.05 9.00 3.46
C ALA A 128 -0.51 9.78 4.69
N HIS A 129 -0.41 11.12 4.66
CA HIS A 129 -0.68 11.98 5.81
C HIS A 129 -2.06 11.74 6.43
N ARG A 130 -3.11 11.54 5.63
CA ARG A 130 -4.47 11.29 6.14
C ARG A 130 -4.58 10.01 6.97
N LEU A 131 -3.76 8.98 6.66
CA LEU A 131 -3.71 7.74 7.42
C LEU A 131 -2.86 7.89 8.68
N ARG A 132 -1.77 8.65 8.59
CA ARG A 132 -0.89 8.95 9.72
C ARG A 132 -1.61 9.73 10.84
N THR A 133 -2.65 10.49 10.48
CA THR A 133 -3.45 11.31 11.41
C THR A 133 -4.81 10.68 11.76
N ASP A 134 -5.10 9.47 11.29
CA ASP A 134 -6.31 8.73 11.66
C ASP A 134 -6.08 8.00 12.99
N ASP A 135 -6.91 8.26 13.99
CA ASP A 135 -6.78 7.68 15.35
C ASP A 135 -6.88 6.14 15.38
N ARG A 136 -7.39 5.53 14.29
CA ARG A 136 -7.46 4.08 14.13
C ARG A 136 -6.17 3.48 13.58
N VAL A 137 -5.17 4.30 13.20
CA VAL A 137 -3.90 3.83 12.62
C VAL A 137 -2.77 3.97 13.61
N VAL A 138 -2.11 2.87 13.89
CA VAL A 138 -0.85 2.84 14.64
C VAL A 138 0.30 2.71 13.66
N VAL A 139 1.10 3.78 13.53
CA VAL A 139 2.22 3.82 12.58
C VAL A 139 3.46 3.17 13.18
N MET A 140 3.96 2.11 12.52
CA MET A 140 5.15 1.35 12.93
C MET A 140 6.17 1.35 11.79
N GLU A 141 6.87 2.44 11.63
CA GLU A 141 7.92 2.61 10.62
C GLU A 141 9.29 2.14 11.11
N ARG A 142 10.19 1.81 10.16
CA ARG A 142 11.52 1.22 10.42
C ARG A 142 11.43 -0.11 11.17
N VAL A 143 10.33 -0.83 11.02
CA VAL A 143 10.07 -2.12 11.63
C VAL A 143 10.08 -3.20 10.56
N ASN A 144 10.91 -4.23 10.75
CA ASN A 144 10.91 -5.38 9.86
C ASN A 144 9.87 -6.39 10.36
N ALA A 145 8.75 -6.49 9.65
CA ALA A 145 7.64 -7.37 10.00
C ALA A 145 8.06 -8.85 10.20
N ARG A 146 9.13 -9.29 9.53
CA ARG A 146 9.65 -10.66 9.66
C ARG A 146 10.06 -11.05 11.08
N HIS A 147 10.42 -10.08 11.91
CA HIS A 147 10.95 -10.31 13.25
C HIS A 147 9.94 -10.01 14.35
N LEU A 148 8.71 -9.65 14.00
CA LEU A 148 7.67 -9.35 14.99
C LEU A 148 7.26 -10.58 15.78
N GLN A 149 7.00 -10.34 17.05
CA GLN A 149 6.51 -11.32 18.02
C GLN A 149 5.22 -10.82 18.67
N ALA A 150 4.49 -11.69 19.33
CA ALA A 150 3.24 -11.34 20.00
C ALA A 150 3.38 -10.18 21.01
N SER A 151 4.56 -10.06 21.66
CA SER A 151 4.84 -8.98 22.62
C SER A 151 5.04 -7.61 22.00
N ASP A 152 5.21 -7.51 20.68
CA ASP A 152 5.48 -6.24 20.00
C ASP A 152 4.19 -5.43 19.74
N LEU A 153 3.02 -6.07 19.86
CA LEU A 153 1.74 -5.40 19.84
C LEU A 153 1.04 -5.50 21.19
N PRO A 154 0.27 -4.48 21.60
CA PRO A 154 -0.43 -4.48 22.91
C PRO A 154 -1.59 -5.47 22.96
N GLU A 155 -2.03 -5.98 21.81
CA GLU A 155 -3.15 -6.90 21.64
C GLU A 155 -2.92 -7.83 20.45
N PRO A 156 -3.44 -9.08 20.45
CA PRO A 156 -3.43 -9.90 19.26
C PRO A 156 -4.36 -9.31 18.20
N VAL A 157 -4.03 -9.53 16.93
CA VAL A 157 -4.85 -9.05 15.80
C VAL A 157 -5.73 -10.16 15.24
N ALA A 158 -6.86 -9.77 14.64
CA ALA A 158 -7.76 -10.71 13.98
C ALA A 158 -7.42 -10.91 12.48
N LEU A 159 -6.73 -9.94 11.89
CA LEU A 159 -6.34 -9.97 10.48
C LEU A 159 -4.89 -9.48 10.30
N VAL A 160 -4.11 -10.18 9.50
CA VAL A 160 -2.85 -9.69 8.96
C VAL A 160 -2.98 -9.58 7.45
N VAL A 161 -2.75 -8.41 6.87
CA VAL A 161 -2.64 -8.24 5.42
C VAL A 161 -1.17 -8.06 5.04
N ILE A 162 -0.76 -8.59 3.88
CA ILE A 162 0.64 -8.58 3.47
C ILE A 162 0.79 -8.13 2.03
N ASP A 163 1.50 -7.02 1.82
CA ASP A 163 1.94 -6.50 0.52
C ASP A 163 3.45 -6.21 0.52
N ALA A 164 4.25 -7.24 0.76
CA ALA A 164 5.70 -7.10 0.82
C ALA A 164 6.35 -7.23 -0.56
N SER A 165 7.41 -6.44 -0.80
CA SER A 165 8.24 -6.53 -2.01
C SER A 165 9.65 -7.00 -1.66
N PHE A 166 10.31 -7.64 -2.64
CA PHE A 166 11.70 -8.14 -2.54
C PHE A 166 11.93 -9.27 -1.53
N ILE A 167 10.86 -9.87 -1.04
CA ILE A 167 10.89 -10.99 -0.10
C ILE A 167 9.73 -11.94 -0.42
N SER A 168 9.95 -13.25 -0.24
CA SER A 168 8.86 -14.22 -0.26
C SER A 168 7.92 -13.97 0.92
N ILE A 169 6.62 -13.99 0.64
CA ILE A 169 5.59 -13.85 1.68
C ILE A 169 5.67 -14.98 2.72
N ALA A 170 6.09 -16.18 2.32
CA ALA A 170 6.28 -17.32 3.22
C ALA A 170 7.20 -16.99 4.42
N LYS A 171 8.20 -16.10 4.22
CA LYS A 171 9.09 -15.65 5.30
C LYS A 171 8.43 -14.72 6.33
N LEU A 172 7.26 -14.18 6.02
CA LEU A 172 6.48 -13.30 6.90
C LEU A 172 5.39 -14.05 7.66
N LEU A 173 5.01 -15.25 7.19
CA LEU A 173 3.94 -16.04 7.79
C LEU A 173 4.22 -16.43 9.25
N PRO A 174 5.44 -16.79 9.69
CA PRO A 174 5.71 -17.07 11.11
C PRO A 174 5.42 -15.87 12.02
N ALA A 175 5.79 -14.65 11.60
CA ALA A 175 5.48 -13.44 12.35
C ALA A 175 3.98 -13.13 12.34
N ALA A 176 3.32 -13.28 11.19
CA ALA A 176 1.87 -13.14 11.10
C ALA A 176 1.15 -14.14 12.04
N HIS A 177 1.59 -15.40 12.06
CA HIS A 177 1.06 -16.41 12.96
C HIS A 177 1.23 -16.02 14.45
N ALA A 178 2.38 -15.46 14.82
CA ALA A 178 2.64 -15.04 16.20
C ALA A 178 1.74 -13.88 16.66
N LEU A 179 1.37 -12.96 15.75
CA LEU A 179 0.52 -11.80 16.08
C LEU A 179 -0.97 -12.11 16.07
N LEU A 180 -1.41 -13.11 15.31
CA LEU A 180 -2.83 -13.43 15.15
C LEU A 180 -3.40 -14.09 16.42
N GLN A 181 -4.64 -13.76 16.74
CA GLN A 181 -5.46 -14.58 17.65
C GLN A 181 -5.79 -15.95 17.03
N PRO A 182 -6.16 -16.97 17.81
CA PRO A 182 -6.72 -18.22 17.28
C PRO A 182 -7.94 -17.95 16.37
N GLY A 183 -8.01 -18.59 15.22
CA GLY A 183 -9.03 -18.33 14.20
C GLY A 183 -8.86 -17.01 13.44
N GLY A 184 -7.80 -16.25 13.70
CA GLY A 184 -7.47 -15.05 12.94
C GLY A 184 -6.96 -15.38 11.53
N HIS A 185 -6.95 -14.39 10.63
CA HIS A 185 -6.72 -14.59 9.21
C HIS A 185 -5.49 -13.85 8.69
N VAL A 186 -4.86 -14.42 7.67
CA VAL A 186 -3.92 -13.70 6.80
C VAL A 186 -4.58 -13.53 5.43
N LEU A 187 -4.59 -12.30 4.91
CA LEU A 187 -4.88 -12.02 3.50
C LEU A 187 -3.59 -11.52 2.85
N GLY A 188 -2.85 -12.44 2.25
CA GLY A 188 -1.51 -12.21 1.75
C GLY A 188 -1.44 -12.15 0.23
N MET A 189 -0.82 -11.08 -0.32
CA MET A 189 -0.60 -10.95 -1.76
C MET A 189 0.70 -11.65 -2.16
N VAL A 190 0.56 -12.80 -2.82
CA VAL A 190 1.67 -13.54 -3.41
C VAL A 190 2.13 -12.85 -4.68
N LYS A 191 3.41 -12.51 -4.73
CA LYS A 191 4.06 -11.91 -5.90
C LYS A 191 4.99 -12.94 -6.54
N PRO A 192 4.57 -13.60 -7.62
CA PRO A 192 5.30 -14.73 -8.19
C PRO A 192 6.78 -14.43 -8.46
N GLN A 193 7.10 -13.21 -8.86
CA GLN A 193 8.48 -12.78 -9.13
C GLN A 193 9.41 -12.82 -7.91
N PHE A 194 8.87 -12.83 -6.69
CA PHE A 194 9.65 -12.97 -5.46
C PHE A 194 9.61 -14.38 -4.87
N GLU A 195 8.80 -15.26 -5.46
CA GLU A 195 8.66 -16.66 -5.04
C GLU A 195 9.45 -17.63 -5.94
N VAL A 196 9.58 -17.31 -7.24
CA VAL A 196 10.34 -18.15 -8.18
C VAL A 196 11.83 -17.81 -8.18
N GLY A 197 12.67 -18.76 -8.57
CA GLY A 197 14.09 -18.51 -8.83
C GLY A 197 14.31 -17.55 -10.01
N ARG A 198 15.39 -16.77 -9.97
CA ARG A 198 15.73 -15.77 -11.01
C ARG A 198 15.72 -16.30 -12.43
N ALA A 199 16.05 -17.61 -12.64
CA ALA A 199 16.04 -18.25 -13.94
C ALA A 199 14.66 -18.35 -14.61
N LYS A 200 13.57 -18.19 -13.85
CA LYS A 200 12.19 -18.21 -14.35
C LYS A 200 11.63 -16.82 -14.65
N LEU A 201 12.46 -15.78 -14.56
CA LEU A 201 12.06 -14.38 -14.81
C LEU A 201 12.50 -13.94 -16.20
N GLU A 202 11.54 -13.46 -16.98
CA GLU A 202 11.79 -12.74 -18.23
C GLU A 202 11.67 -11.23 -17.97
N LYS A 203 12.81 -10.55 -17.92
CA LYS A 203 12.87 -9.11 -17.59
C LYS A 203 12.09 -8.73 -16.30
N GLY A 204 12.18 -9.61 -15.26
CA GLY A 204 11.49 -9.37 -13.98
C GLY A 204 10.04 -9.87 -13.92
N VAL A 205 9.52 -10.47 -15.00
CA VAL A 205 8.13 -10.95 -15.07
C VAL A 205 8.10 -12.47 -15.19
N VAL A 206 7.19 -13.11 -14.43
CA VAL A 206 6.86 -14.55 -14.56
C VAL A 206 5.79 -14.69 -15.63
N ARG A 207 6.17 -15.13 -16.84
CA ARG A 207 5.25 -15.33 -17.97
C ARG A 207 4.66 -16.72 -18.03
N ASP A 208 5.39 -17.69 -17.50
CA ASP A 208 4.97 -19.09 -17.46
C ASP A 208 3.86 -19.26 -16.42
N ALA A 209 2.67 -19.65 -16.88
CA ALA A 209 1.50 -19.83 -16.03
C ALA A 209 1.68 -20.98 -15.04
N ASP A 210 2.38 -22.07 -15.43
CA ASP A 210 2.62 -23.21 -14.56
C ASP A 210 3.63 -22.83 -13.45
N ALA A 211 4.67 -22.07 -13.80
CA ALA A 211 5.61 -21.56 -12.82
C ALA A 211 4.93 -20.60 -11.83
N ARG A 212 3.99 -19.77 -12.31
CA ARG A 212 3.18 -18.90 -11.45
C ARG A 212 2.31 -19.72 -10.50
N ALA A 213 1.56 -20.69 -11.02
CA ALA A 213 0.70 -21.56 -10.22
C ALA A 213 1.51 -22.30 -9.16
N ALA A 214 2.63 -22.93 -9.57
CA ALA A 214 3.53 -23.64 -8.65
C ALA A 214 4.09 -22.76 -7.53
N ALA A 215 4.37 -21.48 -7.81
CA ALA A 215 4.83 -20.52 -6.80
C ALA A 215 3.74 -20.23 -5.76
N ILE A 216 2.50 -20.00 -6.21
CA ILE A 216 1.36 -19.76 -5.32
C ILE A 216 1.08 -21.00 -4.44
N ASP A 217 1.10 -22.19 -5.05
CA ASP A 217 0.89 -23.45 -4.34
C ASP A 217 2.03 -23.74 -3.33
N ALA A 218 3.25 -23.34 -3.64
CA ALA A 218 4.37 -23.48 -2.70
C ALA A 218 4.18 -22.62 -1.44
N VAL A 219 3.72 -21.37 -1.60
CA VAL A 219 3.39 -20.51 -0.47
C VAL A 219 2.25 -21.09 0.37
N ALA A 220 1.21 -21.62 -0.26
CA ALA A 220 0.09 -22.26 0.44
C ALA A 220 0.55 -23.46 1.28
N ARG A 221 1.38 -24.34 0.71
CA ARG A 221 1.95 -25.48 1.46
C ARG A 221 2.85 -25.06 2.61
N GLU A 222 3.65 -24.00 2.43
CA GLU A 222 4.46 -23.45 3.52
C GLU A 222 3.58 -22.90 4.64
N ALA A 223 2.48 -22.22 4.29
CA ALA A 223 1.50 -21.73 5.27
C ALA A 223 0.89 -22.89 6.08
N GLU A 224 0.51 -24.00 5.41
CA GLU A 224 -0.03 -25.18 6.09
C GLU A 224 0.99 -25.80 7.05
N SER A 225 2.27 -25.84 6.69
CA SER A 225 3.34 -26.35 7.56
C SER A 225 3.54 -25.54 8.84
N ILE A 226 3.11 -24.28 8.85
CA ILE A 226 3.21 -23.34 9.99
C ILE A 226 1.96 -23.40 10.88
N GLY A 227 0.87 -24.02 10.42
CA GLY A 227 -0.39 -24.13 11.17
C GLY A 227 -1.49 -23.20 10.65
N PHE A 228 -1.42 -22.85 9.37
CA PHE A 228 -2.53 -22.17 8.68
C PHE A 228 -3.37 -23.17 7.89
N THR A 229 -4.64 -22.86 7.71
CA THR A 229 -5.53 -23.54 6.78
C THR A 229 -5.85 -22.60 5.61
N LEU A 230 -5.65 -23.02 4.36
CA LEU A 230 -6.06 -22.26 3.18
C LEU A 230 -7.60 -22.23 3.08
N ARG A 231 -8.19 -21.03 3.14
CA ARG A 231 -9.64 -20.82 3.04
C ARG A 231 -10.08 -20.38 1.64
N GLY A 232 -9.18 -19.74 0.89
CA GLY A 232 -9.49 -19.31 -0.46
C GLY A 232 -8.29 -18.68 -1.15
N ARG A 233 -8.43 -18.51 -2.47
CA ARG A 233 -7.47 -17.79 -3.30
C ARG A 233 -8.18 -17.04 -4.42
N CYS A 234 -7.64 -15.91 -4.84
CA CYS A 234 -8.08 -15.19 -6.02
C CYS A 234 -6.92 -14.46 -6.70
N ASP A 235 -7.06 -14.16 -7.98
CA ASP A 235 -6.12 -13.32 -8.68
C ASP A 235 -6.33 -11.85 -8.31
N SER A 236 -5.25 -11.07 -8.29
CA SER A 236 -5.34 -9.62 -8.14
C SER A 236 -6.02 -9.01 -9.37
N GLN A 237 -7.00 -8.12 -9.16
CA GLN A 237 -7.70 -7.42 -10.25
C GLN A 237 -6.78 -6.49 -11.05
N LEU A 238 -5.67 -6.06 -10.46
CA LEU A 238 -4.68 -5.22 -11.11
C LEU A 238 -3.32 -5.93 -11.11
N PRO A 239 -2.61 -5.91 -12.23
CA PRO A 239 -1.24 -6.42 -12.27
C PRO A 239 -0.29 -5.55 -11.45
N GLY A 240 0.84 -6.13 -11.04
CA GLY A 240 1.96 -5.40 -10.48
C GLY A 240 2.52 -4.34 -11.43
N PRO A 241 3.42 -3.45 -10.96
CA PRO A 241 3.99 -2.35 -11.77
C PRO A 241 4.66 -2.83 -13.05
N ASP A 242 5.32 -3.99 -13.03
CA ASP A 242 6.03 -4.58 -14.16
C ASP A 242 5.17 -5.54 -15.00
N GLY A 243 3.87 -5.69 -14.64
CA GLY A 243 2.93 -6.56 -15.34
C GLY A 243 2.84 -7.98 -14.79
N ASN A 244 3.45 -8.29 -13.64
CA ASN A 244 3.27 -9.57 -12.97
C ASN A 244 1.81 -9.75 -12.51
N LEU A 245 1.25 -10.93 -12.76
CA LEU A 245 -0.07 -11.32 -12.25
C LEU A 245 0.09 -11.84 -10.82
N GLU A 246 -0.32 -11.03 -9.86
CA GLU A 246 -0.27 -11.35 -8.43
C GLU A 246 -1.53 -12.11 -8.01
N ALA A 247 -1.49 -12.81 -6.89
CA ALA A 247 -2.63 -13.53 -6.33
C ALA A 247 -2.74 -13.32 -4.83
N PHE A 248 -3.95 -13.40 -4.30
CA PHE A 248 -4.21 -13.38 -2.86
C PHE A 248 -4.49 -14.77 -2.34
N LEU A 249 -3.98 -15.06 -1.15
CA LEU A 249 -4.32 -16.23 -0.34
C LEU A 249 -5.02 -15.77 0.94
N LEU A 250 -6.16 -16.34 1.23
CA LEU A 250 -6.84 -16.23 2.51
C LEU A 250 -6.50 -17.46 3.34
N LEU A 251 -5.78 -17.25 4.42
CA LEU A 251 -5.28 -18.29 5.32
C LEU A 251 -5.91 -18.05 6.70
N GLU A 252 -6.32 -19.09 7.40
CA GLU A 252 -6.83 -19.02 8.76
C GLU A 252 -5.85 -19.72 9.71
N ARG A 253 -5.52 -19.07 10.82
CA ARG A 253 -4.72 -19.67 11.89
C ARG A 253 -5.51 -20.76 12.60
N SER A 254 -5.02 -21.99 12.55
CA SER A 254 -5.57 -23.18 13.24
C SER A 254 -5.44 -23.06 14.77
#